data_ab0d150687d27038671d8fc1e0d0e1b0
#
_entry.id   ab0d150687d27038671d8fc1e0d0e1b0
#
_cell.length_a   1.000
_cell.length_b   1.000
_cell.length_c   1.000
_cell.angle_alpha   90.00
_cell.angle_beta   90.00
_cell.angle_gamma   90.00
#
_symmetry.space_group_name_H-M   'P 1'
#
loop_
_entity.id
_entity.type
_entity.pdbx_description
1 polymer ?
#
loop_
_entity_poly.entity_id
_entity_poly.type
_entity_poly.pdbx_seq_one_letter_code
_entity_poly.pdbx_strand_id
1 'polypeptide(L)'
;MDSDIADDRAQPRVPFRTVLASITGLWLCYFVLITLRSLSLELGFEDEMIWRRALVCLAGIVTMLGFWLILRLFDNRPLWTKIVAALALSFPVSLLLAQTNVLIFAPVEERAYRAMAEQQGYQVRRDASGDLLVEAQIPNTTDASGKPVAVPVGRKSADLNVWQTLAEIGFGRYFMLLAWCALYLAFLTGEKARAAERREGTVRRAAKAAELRSLR
;
A
#
# COMPACT_ATOMS: atom_id res chain seq x y z
N MET A 1 13.91 20.59 40.99
CA MET A 1 12.95 21.50 40.32
C MET A 1 13.28 21.76 38.84
N ASP A 2 14.48 21.37 38.40
CA ASP A 2 14.91 21.52 36.98
C ASP A 2 14.53 20.39 36.03
N SER A 3 14.21 19.20 36.56
CA SER A 3 13.81 18.05 35.75
C SER A 3 12.42 18.16 35.10
N ASP A 4 11.49 18.88 35.76
CA ASP A 4 10.12 19.08 35.26
C ASP A 4 10.03 20.09 34.10
N ILE A 5 11.03 21.02 34.02
CA ILE A 5 11.06 22.02 32.95
C ILE A 5 11.61 21.47 31.66
N ALA A 6 12.42 20.40 31.70
CA ALA A 6 12.98 19.75 30.52
C ALA A 6 11.95 18.89 29.79
N ASP A 7 11.02 18.26 30.51
CA ASP A 7 10.00 17.37 29.94
C ASP A 7 8.88 18.14 29.21
N ASP A 8 8.63 19.42 29.57
CA ASP A 8 7.61 20.25 28.92
C ASP A 8 7.98 20.73 27.49
N ARG A 9 9.24 20.52 27.07
CA ARG A 9 9.71 20.83 25.70
C ARG A 9 9.57 19.65 24.73
N ALA A 10 9.22 18.47 25.21
CA ALA A 10 9.03 17.31 24.35
C ALA A 10 7.79 17.53 23.45
N GLN A 11 8.02 17.73 22.17
CA GLN A 11 6.91 17.88 21.20
C GLN A 11 6.06 16.61 21.21
N PRO A 12 4.72 16.75 21.21
CA PRO A 12 3.81 15.63 21.17
C PRO A 12 4.06 14.82 19.90
N ARG A 13 4.38 13.54 20.07
CA ARG A 13 4.66 12.58 18.98
C ARG A 13 3.61 11.49 19.00
N VAL A 14 3.27 11.01 17.81
CA VAL A 14 2.40 9.84 17.70
C VAL A 14 3.13 8.61 18.28
N PRO A 15 2.53 7.87 19.22
CA PRO A 15 3.14 6.67 19.79
C PRO A 15 3.44 5.63 18.70
N PHE A 16 4.61 5.00 18.76
CA PHE A 16 5.01 3.95 17.81
C PHE A 16 3.95 2.84 17.67
N ARG A 17 3.33 2.45 18.79
CA ARG A 17 2.28 1.43 18.80
C ARG A 17 1.08 1.81 17.92
N THR A 18 0.67 3.07 17.94
CA THR A 18 -0.45 3.58 17.09
C THR A 18 -0.07 3.55 15.62
N VAL A 19 1.16 3.96 15.29
CA VAL A 19 1.68 3.90 13.91
C VAL A 19 1.75 2.46 13.44
N LEU A 20 2.34 1.57 14.21
CA LEU A 20 2.44 0.15 13.87
C LEU A 20 1.06 -0.48 13.68
N ALA A 21 0.13 -0.22 14.60
CA ALA A 21 -1.24 -0.73 14.50
C ALA A 21 -1.96 -0.23 13.26
N SER A 22 -1.78 1.06 12.89
CA SER A 22 -2.41 1.64 11.70
C SER A 22 -1.84 1.05 10.40
N ILE A 23 -0.51 0.85 10.31
CA ILE A 23 0.14 0.22 9.17
C ILE A 23 -0.29 -1.23 9.05
N THR A 24 -0.21 -2.00 10.14
CA THR A 24 -0.59 -3.42 10.15
C THR A 24 -2.07 -3.59 9.83
N GLY A 25 -2.94 -2.77 10.41
CA GLY A 25 -4.38 -2.77 10.12
C GLY A 25 -4.69 -2.51 8.65
N LEU A 26 -4.01 -1.53 8.03
CA LEU A 26 -4.16 -1.22 6.61
C LEU A 26 -3.77 -2.42 5.73
N TRP A 27 -2.61 -3.04 6.00
CA TRP A 27 -2.14 -4.19 5.22
C TRP A 27 -2.97 -5.45 5.47
N LEU A 28 -3.49 -5.64 6.69
CA LEU A 28 -4.42 -6.73 6.98
C LEU A 28 -5.73 -6.55 6.22
N CYS A 29 -6.28 -5.35 6.22
CA CYS A 29 -7.48 -5.03 5.43
C CYS A 29 -7.24 -5.29 3.94
N TYR A 30 -6.10 -4.84 3.40
CA TYR A 30 -5.71 -5.13 2.03
C TYR A 30 -5.61 -6.65 1.76
N PHE A 31 -4.95 -7.40 2.65
CA PHE A 31 -4.82 -8.86 2.54
C PHE A 31 -6.19 -9.55 2.47
N VAL A 32 -7.11 -9.19 3.38
CA VAL A 32 -8.46 -9.74 3.40
C VAL A 32 -9.21 -9.42 2.12
N LEU A 33 -9.21 -8.16 1.68
CA LEU A 33 -9.92 -7.74 0.48
C LEU A 33 -9.41 -8.42 -0.79
N ILE A 34 -8.09 -8.53 -0.97
CA ILE A 34 -7.51 -9.18 -2.15
C ILE A 34 -7.73 -10.70 -2.13
N THR A 35 -7.76 -11.30 -0.94
CA THR A 35 -8.03 -12.73 -0.78
C THR A 35 -9.49 -13.04 -1.07
N LEU A 36 -10.43 -12.25 -0.54
CA LEU A 36 -11.85 -12.40 -0.85
C LEU A 36 -12.12 -12.24 -2.35
N ARG A 37 -11.50 -11.25 -2.99
CA ARG A 37 -11.61 -11.06 -4.44
C ARG A 37 -11.10 -12.29 -5.21
N SER A 38 -10.02 -12.92 -4.74
CA SER A 38 -9.45 -14.10 -5.41
C SER A 38 -10.32 -15.33 -5.29
N LEU A 39 -10.93 -15.54 -4.11
CA LEU A 39 -11.87 -16.65 -3.91
C LEU A 39 -13.03 -16.61 -4.91
N SER A 40 -13.45 -15.39 -5.31
CA SER A 40 -14.50 -15.19 -6.31
C SER A 40 -14.06 -15.59 -7.74
N LEU A 41 -12.75 -15.80 -7.98
CA LEU A 41 -12.21 -16.11 -9.30
C LEU A 41 -11.87 -17.61 -9.50
N GLU A 42 -12.00 -18.46 -8.47
CA GLU A 42 -11.82 -19.93 -8.48
C GLU A 42 -10.56 -20.42 -9.25
N LEU A 43 -9.41 -19.75 -9.03
CA LEU A 43 -8.18 -19.97 -9.84
C LEU A 43 -7.41 -21.27 -9.55
N GLY A 44 -7.84 -22.08 -8.56
CA GLY A 44 -7.29 -23.43 -8.32
C GLY A 44 -5.92 -23.58 -7.66
N PHE A 45 -5.17 -22.48 -7.39
CA PHE A 45 -3.88 -22.49 -6.65
C PHE A 45 -3.87 -21.49 -5.48
N GLU A 46 -4.89 -21.59 -4.69
CA GLU A 46 -5.15 -20.62 -3.63
C GLU A 46 -4.03 -20.59 -2.57
N ASP A 47 -3.50 -21.75 -2.19
CA ASP A 47 -2.46 -21.85 -1.15
C ASP A 47 -1.18 -21.11 -1.55
N GLU A 48 -0.70 -21.30 -2.79
CA GLU A 48 0.49 -20.60 -3.29
C GLU A 48 0.25 -19.09 -3.39
N MET A 49 -0.95 -18.66 -3.79
CA MET A 49 -1.31 -17.25 -3.87
C MET A 49 -1.44 -16.60 -2.50
N ILE A 50 -2.02 -17.29 -1.50
CA ILE A 50 -2.15 -16.77 -0.12
C ILE A 50 -0.79 -16.49 0.48
N TRP A 51 0.17 -17.43 0.36
CA TRP A 51 1.52 -17.23 0.86
C TRP A 51 2.23 -16.04 0.22
N ARG A 52 2.14 -15.90 -1.10
CA ARG A 52 2.74 -14.77 -1.82
C ARG A 52 2.12 -13.44 -1.42
N ARG A 53 0.81 -13.39 -1.20
CA ARG A 53 0.12 -12.20 -0.66
C ARG A 53 0.58 -11.86 0.74
N ALA A 54 0.76 -12.86 1.59
CA ALA A 54 1.31 -12.64 2.94
C ALA A 54 2.72 -12.04 2.87
N LEU A 55 3.58 -12.51 1.94
CA LEU A 55 4.91 -11.93 1.72
C LEU A 55 4.83 -10.48 1.24
N VAL A 56 3.93 -10.16 0.30
CA VAL A 56 3.73 -8.77 -0.17
C VAL A 56 3.27 -7.88 0.98
N CYS A 57 2.35 -8.36 1.82
CA CYS A 57 1.89 -7.59 2.98
C CYS A 57 3.02 -7.37 4.00
N LEU A 58 3.83 -8.38 4.27
CA LEU A 58 4.98 -8.26 5.18
C LEU A 58 6.01 -7.27 4.64
N ALA A 59 6.41 -7.39 3.37
CA ALA A 59 7.31 -6.46 2.72
C ALA A 59 6.74 -5.03 2.70
N GLY A 60 5.43 -4.91 2.50
CA GLY A 60 4.72 -3.65 2.55
C GLY A 60 4.74 -2.99 3.92
N ILE A 61 4.52 -3.75 5.00
CA ILE A 61 4.63 -3.25 6.38
C ILE A 61 6.05 -2.72 6.63
N VAL A 62 7.09 -3.48 6.26
CA VAL A 62 8.50 -3.09 6.43
C VAL A 62 8.79 -1.80 5.65
N THR A 63 8.37 -1.73 4.38
CA THR A 63 8.56 -0.54 3.54
C THR A 63 7.85 0.68 4.12
N MET A 64 6.61 0.54 4.60
CA MET A 64 5.86 1.63 5.22
C MET A 64 6.45 2.08 6.56
N LEU A 65 7.04 1.17 7.34
CA LEU A 65 7.78 1.56 8.55
C LEU A 65 9.01 2.40 8.19
N GLY A 66 9.76 2.01 7.15
CA GLY A 66 10.88 2.82 6.62
C GLY A 66 10.39 4.18 6.14
N PHE A 67 9.30 4.24 5.40
CA PHE A 67 8.68 5.47 4.94
C PHE A 67 8.24 6.38 6.10
N TRP A 68 7.62 5.82 7.14
CA TRP A 68 7.28 6.56 8.35
C TRP A 68 8.50 7.16 9.04
N LEU A 69 9.63 6.43 9.13
CA LEU A 69 10.85 6.95 9.70
C LEU A 69 11.35 8.20 8.95
N ILE A 70 11.22 8.20 7.62
CA ILE A 70 11.57 9.36 6.79
C ILE A 70 10.59 10.52 7.04
N LEU A 71 9.28 10.26 7.05
CA LEU A 71 8.27 11.29 7.33
C LEU A 71 8.45 11.92 8.72
N ARG A 72 8.90 11.15 9.71
CA ARG A 72 9.17 11.62 11.06
C ARG A 72 10.23 12.73 11.12
N LEU A 73 11.16 12.79 10.15
CA LEU A 73 12.14 13.88 10.06
C LEU A 73 11.46 15.24 9.80
N PHE A 74 10.25 15.23 9.27
CA PHE A 74 9.46 16.42 8.96
C PHE A 74 8.45 16.80 10.06
N ASP A 75 8.36 16.06 11.17
CA ASP A 75 7.35 16.31 12.23
C ASP A 75 7.46 17.71 12.86
N ASN A 76 8.64 18.33 12.82
CA ASN A 76 8.89 19.67 13.34
C ASN A 76 8.67 20.78 12.29
N ARG A 77 8.38 20.42 11.03
CA ARG A 77 8.15 21.37 9.95
C ARG A 77 6.68 21.82 9.89
N PRO A 78 6.39 22.95 9.23
CA PRO A 78 5.02 23.41 9.04
C PRO A 78 4.20 22.37 8.25
N LEU A 79 2.87 22.41 8.41
CA LEU A 79 1.96 21.43 7.83
C LEU A 79 2.13 21.29 6.30
N TRP A 80 2.29 22.43 5.62
CA TRP A 80 2.51 22.45 4.16
C TRP A 80 3.71 21.61 3.73
N THR A 81 4.85 21.76 4.41
CA THR A 81 6.07 20.98 4.11
C THR A 81 5.83 19.48 4.29
N LYS A 82 5.04 19.08 5.29
CA LYS A 82 4.68 17.67 5.52
C LYS A 82 3.81 17.12 4.40
N ILE A 83 2.84 17.90 3.94
CA ILE A 83 1.96 17.51 2.82
C ILE A 83 2.79 17.33 1.56
N VAL A 84 3.66 18.29 1.23
CA VAL A 84 4.53 18.20 0.06
C VAL A 84 5.48 17.01 0.17
N ALA A 85 6.10 16.80 1.35
CA ALA A 85 6.95 15.64 1.59
C ALA A 85 6.19 14.31 1.45
N ALA A 86 4.98 14.22 1.99
CA ALA A 86 4.13 13.04 1.86
C ALA A 86 3.80 12.75 0.38
N LEU A 87 3.39 13.76 -0.39
CA LEU A 87 3.09 13.62 -1.81
C LEU A 87 4.33 13.18 -2.61
N ALA A 88 5.46 13.88 -2.42
CA ALA A 88 6.68 13.61 -3.18
C ALA A 88 7.31 12.25 -2.85
N LEU A 89 7.38 11.88 -1.56
CA LEU A 89 8.00 10.63 -1.12
C LEU A 89 7.09 9.41 -1.34
N SER A 90 5.78 9.58 -1.33
CA SER A 90 4.85 8.47 -1.64
C SER A 90 5.03 7.92 -3.05
N PHE A 91 5.46 8.75 -4.00
CA PHE A 91 5.67 8.30 -5.38
C PHE A 91 6.76 7.22 -5.52
N PRO A 92 8.02 7.47 -5.13
CA PRO A 92 9.05 6.42 -5.22
C PRO A 92 8.75 5.20 -4.33
N VAL A 93 8.12 5.41 -3.18
CA VAL A 93 7.72 4.29 -2.28
C VAL A 93 6.63 3.45 -2.93
N SER A 94 5.68 4.05 -3.64
CA SER A 94 4.64 3.30 -4.36
C SER A 94 5.21 2.44 -5.49
N LEU A 95 6.22 2.95 -6.21
CA LEU A 95 6.94 2.19 -7.23
C LEU A 95 7.74 1.02 -6.61
N LEU A 96 8.39 1.25 -5.46
CA LEU A 96 9.08 0.19 -4.73
C LEU A 96 8.12 -0.93 -4.31
N LEU A 97 6.93 -0.58 -3.80
CA LEU A 97 5.89 -1.54 -3.44
C LEU A 97 5.35 -2.28 -4.67
N ALA A 98 5.17 -1.58 -5.80
CA ALA A 98 4.75 -2.19 -7.06
C ALA A 98 5.81 -3.18 -7.57
N GLN A 99 7.08 -2.79 -7.57
CA GLN A 99 8.19 -3.65 -7.97
C GLN A 99 8.29 -4.90 -7.09
N THR A 100 8.16 -4.75 -5.78
CA THR A 100 8.15 -5.87 -4.84
C THR A 100 7.01 -6.84 -5.14
N ASN A 101 5.82 -6.32 -5.46
CA ASN A 101 4.68 -7.13 -5.86
C ASN A 101 4.98 -7.92 -7.14
N VAL A 102 5.47 -7.25 -8.19
CA VAL A 102 5.82 -7.89 -9.45
C VAL A 102 6.85 -9.00 -9.24
N LEU A 103 7.92 -8.76 -8.47
CA LEU A 103 8.96 -9.76 -8.20
C LEU A 103 8.41 -10.99 -7.45
N ILE A 104 7.54 -10.81 -6.47
CA ILE A 104 6.95 -11.90 -5.69
C ILE A 104 6.00 -12.73 -6.55
N PHE A 105 5.25 -12.11 -7.47
CA PHE A 105 4.27 -12.78 -8.31
C PHE A 105 4.81 -13.26 -9.66
N ALA A 106 5.97 -12.78 -10.12
CA ALA A 106 6.57 -13.18 -11.40
C ALA A 106 6.58 -14.70 -11.68
N PRO A 107 6.92 -15.59 -10.70
CA PRO A 107 6.97 -17.03 -10.97
C PRO A 107 5.60 -17.69 -11.21
N VAL A 108 4.50 -17.05 -10.81
CA VAL A 108 3.13 -17.60 -10.96
C VAL A 108 2.28 -16.81 -11.96
N GLU A 109 2.76 -15.68 -12.41
CA GLU A 109 2.01 -14.79 -13.31
C GLU A 109 1.57 -15.48 -14.58
N GLU A 110 2.48 -16.22 -15.24
CA GLU A 110 2.16 -16.94 -16.46
C GLU A 110 1.13 -18.07 -16.23
N ARG A 111 1.26 -18.80 -15.11
CA ARG A 111 0.31 -19.87 -14.76
C ARG A 111 -1.08 -19.31 -14.47
N ALA A 112 -1.15 -18.21 -13.73
CA ALA A 112 -2.41 -17.54 -13.43
C ALA A 112 -3.06 -16.99 -14.71
N TYR A 113 -2.25 -16.40 -15.61
CA TYR A 113 -2.74 -15.90 -16.89
C TYR A 113 -3.29 -17.00 -17.78
N ARG A 114 -2.59 -18.14 -17.86
CA ARG A 114 -3.07 -19.33 -18.60
C ARG A 114 -4.38 -19.86 -18.03
N ALA A 115 -4.47 -20.03 -16.71
CA ALA A 115 -5.68 -20.52 -16.08
C ALA A 115 -6.89 -19.61 -16.30
N MET A 116 -6.70 -18.29 -16.24
CA MET A 116 -7.75 -17.32 -16.55
C MET A 116 -8.18 -17.38 -18.02
N ALA A 117 -7.24 -17.51 -18.94
CA ALA A 117 -7.54 -17.64 -20.37
C ALA A 117 -8.29 -18.96 -20.67
N GLU A 118 -7.85 -20.08 -20.09
CA GLU A 118 -8.49 -21.39 -20.24
C GLU A 118 -9.93 -21.38 -19.70
N GLN A 119 -10.19 -20.72 -18.56
CA GLN A 119 -11.57 -20.55 -18.04
C GLN A 119 -12.48 -19.79 -19.01
N GLN A 120 -11.91 -18.89 -19.81
CA GLN A 120 -12.63 -18.14 -20.84
C GLN A 120 -12.69 -18.87 -22.20
N GLY A 121 -12.16 -20.10 -22.29
CA GLY A 121 -12.12 -20.88 -23.52
C GLY A 121 -11.02 -20.48 -24.50
N TYR A 122 -10.02 -19.71 -24.05
CA TYR A 122 -8.87 -19.31 -24.86
C TYR A 122 -7.67 -20.22 -24.64
N GLN A 123 -6.82 -20.34 -25.65
CA GLN A 123 -5.52 -20.99 -25.54
C GLN A 123 -4.41 -19.94 -25.46
N VAL A 124 -3.42 -20.18 -24.58
CA VAL A 124 -2.26 -19.30 -24.44
C VAL A 124 -1.03 -20.00 -25.00
N ARG A 125 -0.43 -19.39 -26.01
CA ARG A 125 0.80 -19.87 -26.64
C ARG A 125 1.91 -18.81 -26.51
N ARG A 126 3.15 -19.25 -26.38
CA ARG A 126 4.31 -18.37 -26.42
C ARG A 126 4.82 -18.24 -27.85
N ASP A 127 4.95 -17.01 -28.34
CA ASP A 127 5.53 -16.71 -29.65
C ASP A 127 7.07 -16.82 -29.64
N ALA A 128 7.68 -16.83 -30.82
CA ALA A 128 9.13 -16.86 -30.98
C ALA A 128 9.86 -15.64 -30.36
N SER A 129 9.15 -14.53 -30.20
CA SER A 129 9.61 -13.31 -29.50
C SER A 129 9.52 -13.41 -27.96
N GLY A 130 8.96 -14.51 -27.40
CA GLY A 130 8.74 -14.69 -25.97
C GLY A 130 7.44 -14.10 -25.46
N ASP A 131 6.65 -13.45 -26.30
CA ASP A 131 5.35 -12.88 -25.96
C ASP A 131 4.29 -13.98 -25.77
N LEU A 132 3.33 -13.72 -24.87
CA LEU A 132 2.18 -14.58 -24.68
C LEU A 132 1.08 -14.17 -25.65
N LEU A 133 0.72 -15.06 -26.55
CA LEU A 133 -0.42 -14.92 -27.46
C LEU A 133 -1.63 -15.64 -26.87
N VAL A 134 -2.76 -14.95 -26.84
CA VAL A 134 -4.06 -15.51 -26.49
C VAL A 134 -4.81 -15.79 -27.79
N GLU A 135 -5.15 -17.03 -28.01
CA GLU A 135 -5.81 -17.50 -29.23
C GLU A 135 -7.20 -18.04 -28.89
N ALA A 136 -8.20 -17.57 -29.64
CA ALA A 136 -9.54 -18.14 -29.61
C ALA A 136 -9.64 -19.19 -30.71
N GLN A 137 -10.09 -20.39 -30.36
CA GLN A 137 -10.41 -21.42 -31.36
C GLN A 137 -11.78 -21.13 -31.98
N ILE A 138 -11.84 -21.01 -33.30
CA ILE A 138 -13.13 -20.87 -33.99
C ILE A 138 -13.73 -22.27 -34.13
N PRO A 139 -14.90 -22.55 -33.48
CA PRO A 139 -15.57 -23.85 -33.60
C PRO A 139 -15.85 -24.22 -35.07
N ASN A 140 -15.60 -25.46 -35.42
CA ASN A 140 -15.89 -26.04 -36.76
C ASN A 140 -15.13 -25.43 -37.94
N THR A 141 -14.04 -24.67 -37.69
CA THR A 141 -13.20 -24.17 -38.79
C THR A 141 -11.80 -24.75 -38.66
N THR A 142 -11.36 -25.47 -39.70
CA THR A 142 -10.03 -26.03 -39.82
C THR A 142 -9.26 -25.34 -40.94
N ASP A 143 -7.94 -25.16 -40.74
CA ASP A 143 -7.05 -24.65 -41.78
C ASP A 143 -6.79 -25.73 -42.88
N ALA A 144 -6.02 -25.34 -43.90
CA ALA A 144 -5.67 -26.26 -45.01
C ALA A 144 -4.87 -27.49 -44.53
N SER A 145 -4.37 -27.51 -43.29
CA SER A 145 -3.66 -28.65 -42.66
C SER A 145 -4.53 -29.48 -41.72
N GLY A 146 -5.84 -29.18 -41.62
CA GLY A 146 -6.80 -29.89 -40.77
C GLY A 146 -6.71 -29.51 -39.29
N LYS A 147 -6.00 -28.43 -38.93
CA LYS A 147 -5.92 -27.93 -37.57
C LYS A 147 -7.02 -26.87 -37.31
N PRO A 148 -7.55 -26.79 -36.09
CA PRO A 148 -8.49 -25.74 -35.73
C PRO A 148 -7.88 -24.36 -36.03
N VAL A 149 -8.64 -23.48 -36.67
CA VAL A 149 -8.20 -22.12 -36.92
C VAL A 149 -8.19 -21.35 -35.58
N ALA A 150 -7.03 -20.87 -35.20
CA ALA A 150 -6.85 -20.03 -34.04
C ALA A 150 -6.65 -18.58 -34.48
N VAL A 151 -7.44 -17.68 -33.89
CA VAL A 151 -7.35 -16.24 -34.15
C VAL A 151 -6.74 -15.57 -32.92
N PRO A 152 -5.66 -14.78 -33.08
CA PRO A 152 -5.09 -14.04 -31.97
C PRO A 152 -6.09 -12.98 -31.48
N VAL A 153 -6.54 -13.12 -30.23
CA VAL A 153 -7.47 -12.18 -29.57
C VAL A 153 -6.70 -11.14 -28.77
N GLY A 154 -5.51 -11.50 -28.30
CA GLY A 154 -4.67 -10.61 -27.52
C GLY A 154 -3.20 -11.02 -27.54
N ARG A 155 -2.32 -10.05 -27.33
CA ARG A 155 -0.88 -10.25 -27.20
C ARG A 155 -0.40 -9.57 -25.94
N LYS A 156 0.33 -10.31 -25.09
CA LYS A 156 1.00 -9.76 -23.92
C LYS A 156 2.49 -9.67 -24.20
N SER A 157 2.96 -8.48 -24.60
CA SER A 157 4.38 -8.22 -24.84
C SER A 157 5.15 -8.16 -23.51
N ALA A 158 6.30 -8.85 -23.46
CA ALA A 158 7.10 -8.96 -22.25
C ALA A 158 7.60 -7.57 -21.76
N ASP A 159 8.05 -6.71 -22.68
CA ASP A 159 8.70 -5.44 -22.32
C ASP A 159 7.72 -4.28 -22.03
N LEU A 160 6.64 -4.15 -22.82
CA LEU A 160 5.67 -3.05 -22.61
C LEU A 160 4.81 -3.25 -21.37
N ASN A 161 4.59 -4.51 -20.98
CA ASN A 161 3.73 -4.84 -19.84
C ASN A 161 4.35 -4.55 -18.48
N VAL A 162 5.69 -4.57 -18.34
CA VAL A 162 6.34 -4.29 -17.04
C VAL A 162 6.01 -2.88 -16.57
N TRP A 163 6.17 -1.89 -17.45
CA TRP A 163 5.87 -0.49 -17.12
C TRP A 163 4.37 -0.25 -16.88
N GLN A 164 3.53 -0.86 -17.67
CA GLN A 164 2.09 -0.77 -17.51
C GLN A 164 1.63 -1.42 -16.20
N THR A 165 2.11 -2.61 -15.89
CA THR A 165 1.83 -3.31 -14.64
C THR A 165 2.34 -2.53 -13.43
N LEU A 166 3.56 -1.97 -13.52
CA LEU A 166 4.11 -1.11 -12.46
C LEU A 166 3.27 0.16 -12.27
N ALA A 167 2.79 0.77 -13.36
CA ALA A 167 1.93 1.94 -13.29
C ALA A 167 0.58 1.62 -12.64
N GLU A 168 -0.08 0.54 -13.03
CA GLU A 168 -1.38 0.12 -12.47
C GLU A 168 -1.27 -0.20 -10.96
N ILE A 169 -0.30 -1.04 -10.59
CA ILE A 169 -0.09 -1.42 -9.19
C ILE A 169 0.39 -0.20 -8.40
N GLY A 170 1.35 0.56 -8.95
CA GLY A 170 1.94 1.74 -8.33
C GLY A 170 0.91 2.82 -8.06
N PHE A 171 -0.01 3.07 -9.00
CA PHE A 171 -1.09 4.03 -8.84
C PHE A 171 -2.00 3.69 -7.64
N GLY A 172 -2.45 2.45 -7.54
CA GLY A 172 -3.24 2.00 -6.39
C GLY A 172 -2.47 2.11 -5.07
N ARG A 173 -1.17 1.76 -5.07
CA ARG A 173 -0.29 1.88 -3.89
C ARG A 173 -0.04 3.33 -3.50
N TYR A 174 0.09 4.23 -4.46
CA TYR A 174 0.26 5.66 -4.22
C TYR A 174 -0.92 6.24 -3.44
N PHE A 175 -2.15 5.98 -3.87
CA PHE A 175 -3.33 6.45 -3.14
C PHE A 175 -3.47 5.81 -1.76
N MET A 176 -3.12 4.54 -1.62
CA MET A 176 -3.10 3.87 -0.32
C MET A 176 -2.10 4.54 0.64
N LEU A 177 -0.91 4.89 0.16
CA LEU A 177 0.09 5.64 0.94
C LEU A 177 -0.40 7.03 1.31
N LEU A 178 -1.02 7.76 0.38
CA LEU A 178 -1.59 9.08 0.66
C LEU A 178 -2.71 9.03 1.70
N ALA A 179 -3.59 8.05 1.61
CA ALA A 179 -4.65 7.84 2.61
C ALA A 179 -4.05 7.58 4.00
N TRP A 180 -3.00 6.75 4.07
CA TRP A 180 -2.29 6.52 5.32
C TRP A 180 -1.56 7.78 5.82
N CYS A 181 -0.93 8.55 4.94
CA CYS A 181 -0.31 9.84 5.30
C CYS A 181 -1.33 10.83 5.88
N ALA A 182 -2.52 10.90 5.29
CA ALA A 182 -3.61 11.73 5.82
C ALA A 182 -4.01 11.29 7.23
N LEU A 183 -4.15 9.98 7.45
CA LEU A 183 -4.42 9.41 8.78
C LEU A 183 -3.30 9.72 9.78
N TYR A 184 -2.04 9.56 9.38
CA TYR A 184 -0.89 9.90 10.22
C TYR A 184 -0.86 11.38 10.60
N LEU A 185 -1.12 12.29 9.63
CA LEU A 185 -1.21 13.73 9.89
C LEU A 185 -2.38 14.07 10.81
N ALA A 186 -3.52 13.39 10.70
CA ALA A 186 -4.65 13.55 11.60
C ALA A 186 -4.29 13.13 13.03
N PHE A 187 -3.61 12.00 13.22
CA PHE A 187 -3.11 11.60 14.53
C PHE A 187 -2.13 12.62 15.10
N LEU A 188 -1.17 13.09 14.30
CA LEU A 188 -0.19 14.07 14.74
C LEU A 188 -0.81 15.40 15.15
N THR A 189 -1.80 15.88 14.39
CA THR A 189 -2.52 17.12 14.74
C THR A 189 -3.40 16.93 15.97
N GLY A 190 -4.04 15.76 16.10
CA GLY A 190 -4.85 15.42 17.29
C GLY A 190 -4.00 15.37 18.57
N GLU A 191 -2.80 14.76 18.53
CA GLU A 191 -1.92 14.74 19.70
C GLU A 191 -1.42 16.15 20.07
N LYS A 192 -1.15 17.00 19.08
CA LYS A 192 -0.80 18.41 19.32
C LYS A 192 -1.95 19.20 19.97
N ALA A 193 -3.17 19.00 19.51
CA ALA A 193 -4.36 19.64 20.09
C ALA A 193 -4.57 19.20 21.55
N ARG A 194 -4.52 17.90 21.81
CA ARG A 194 -4.64 17.34 23.18
C ARG A 194 -3.55 17.86 24.11
N ALA A 195 -2.30 18.00 23.62
CA ALA A 195 -1.21 18.57 24.41
C ALA A 195 -1.44 20.05 24.74
N ALA A 196 -1.97 20.83 23.79
CA ALA A 196 -2.34 22.23 24.03
C ALA A 196 -3.45 22.36 25.08
N GLU A 197 -4.52 21.58 24.99
CA GLU A 197 -5.61 21.56 25.97
C GLU A 197 -5.13 21.19 27.37
N ARG A 198 -4.22 20.24 27.52
CA ARG A 198 -3.63 19.86 28.81
C ARG A 198 -2.84 21.03 29.41
N ARG A 199 -2.04 21.74 28.58
CA ARG A 199 -1.28 22.94 29.04
C ARG A 199 -2.21 24.06 29.50
N GLU A 200 -3.25 24.36 28.73
CA GLU A 200 -4.24 25.36 29.17
C GLU A 200 -4.92 24.96 30.47
N GLY A 201 -5.27 23.67 30.62
CA GLY A 201 -5.87 23.15 31.85
C GLY A 201 -4.95 23.31 33.08
N THR A 202 -3.64 23.09 32.92
CA THR A 202 -2.65 23.30 34.03
C THR A 202 -2.48 24.77 34.38
N VAL A 203 -2.40 25.65 33.39
CA VAL A 203 -2.31 27.12 33.61
C VAL A 203 -3.55 27.66 34.32
N ARG A 204 -4.76 27.25 33.88
CA ARG A 204 -6.01 27.65 34.53
C ARG A 204 -6.10 27.17 35.99
N ARG A 205 -5.64 25.96 36.31
CA ARG A 205 -5.60 25.42 37.67
C ARG A 205 -4.61 26.23 38.53
N ALA A 206 -3.41 26.54 37.99
CA ALA A 206 -2.41 27.33 38.67
C ALA A 206 -2.92 28.76 38.99
N ALA A 207 -3.60 29.39 37.99
CA ALA A 207 -4.19 30.71 38.17
C ALA A 207 -5.26 30.73 39.29
N LYS A 208 -6.18 29.76 39.29
CA LYS A 208 -7.19 29.62 40.37
C LYS A 208 -6.57 29.38 41.73
N ALA A 209 -5.51 28.55 41.80
CA ALA A 209 -4.81 28.31 43.05
C ALA A 209 -4.09 29.58 43.59
N ALA A 210 -3.55 30.43 42.70
CA ALA A 210 -2.94 31.71 43.06
C ALA A 210 -4.00 32.70 43.56
N GLU A 211 -5.15 32.78 42.88
CA GLU A 211 -6.29 33.62 43.30
C GLU A 211 -6.80 33.25 44.70
N LEU A 212 -6.98 31.94 44.95
CA LEU A 212 -7.39 31.47 46.27
C LEU A 212 -6.38 31.78 47.39
N ARG A 213 -5.07 31.81 47.04
CA ARG A 213 -4.02 32.22 48.01
C ARG A 213 -4.01 33.72 48.29
N SER A 214 -4.38 34.55 47.33
CA SER A 214 -4.44 36.01 47.51
C SER A 214 -5.64 36.48 48.32
N LEU A 215 -6.68 35.65 48.44
CA LEU A 215 -7.87 35.94 49.24
C LEU A 215 -7.78 35.48 50.69
N ARG A 216 -6.67 34.86 51.09
CA ARG A 216 -6.39 34.36 52.43
C ARG A 216 -5.33 35.16 53.13
#